data_2897f0f53ded166e1dd1518c486ee574
#
_entry.id   2897f0f53ded166e1dd1518c486ee574
#
_cell.length_a   1.000
_cell.length_b   1.000
_cell.length_c   1.000
_cell.angle_alpha   90.00
_cell.angle_beta   90.00
_cell.angle_gamma   90.00
#
_symmetry.space_group_name_H-M   'P 1'
#
loop_
_entity.id
_entity.type
_entity.pdbx_description
1 polymer ?
#
loop_
_entity_poly.entity_id
_entity_poly.type
_entity_poly.pdbx_seq_one_letter_code
_entity_poly.pdbx_strand_id
1 'polypeptide(L)'
;ILTSVLMSIIGFIVSYSCYGWGIYRVWSNAISYGTMTMFLSLSGTLTSSVNSLVSLIPSAISLTISAGRLMDIVEMPQEDYSQDSAVRNFEKQHKPEGIGLNMQDLSYTYHNGTAVFANASIEAYPHEIVALVGPSGEGKTTMLRLILSLLTPQEGSSHICAGADHEHMIDMSPSTRKLFSYVPQGNTMFSGTIAENMRNVKQDATDEEIIEALKLACAWDFVEKLPDGIESIVKERGGGFSEGQAQRLSIARALLRRSPILLLDEATSALDVATERKVLRNIMQDTYPRTCIVTTHRPTVLNICNRVYAIRDKKCEILNDMEIHEMIQTF
;
A
#
# COMPACT_ATOMS: atom_id res chain seq x y z
N ILE A 1 6.89 36.20 10.53
CA ILE A 1 7.23 37.36 9.67
C ILE A 1 6.96 38.67 10.45
N LEU A 2 5.75 38.87 10.95
CA LEU A 2 5.39 40.12 11.65
C LEU A 2 6.25 40.38 12.90
N THR A 3 6.50 39.38 13.71
CA THR A 3 7.36 39.42 14.91
C THR A 3 8.81 39.71 14.56
N SER A 4 9.34 39.15 13.49
CA SER A 4 10.72 39.39 13.02
C SER A 4 10.88 40.87 12.54
N VAL A 5 9.90 41.37 11.80
CA VAL A 5 9.92 42.76 11.36
C VAL A 5 9.85 43.74 12.55
N LEU A 6 8.97 43.45 13.53
CA LEU A 6 8.85 44.28 14.72
C LEU A 6 10.17 44.30 15.54
N MET A 7 10.80 43.15 15.74
CA MET A 7 12.10 43.03 16.43
C MET A 7 13.22 43.77 15.69
N SER A 8 13.24 43.72 14.36
CA SER A 8 14.20 44.45 13.54
C SER A 8 14.03 45.98 13.73
N ILE A 9 12.78 46.49 13.72
CA ILE A 9 12.50 47.92 13.93
C ILE A 9 12.95 48.35 15.33
N ILE A 10 12.63 47.57 16.37
CA ILE A 10 13.08 47.86 17.74
C ILE A 10 14.61 47.89 17.81
N GLY A 11 15.28 46.91 17.20
CA GLY A 11 16.73 46.84 17.12
C GLY A 11 17.38 48.05 16.47
N PHE A 12 16.77 48.54 15.34
CA PHE A 12 17.21 49.79 14.71
C PHE A 12 17.06 51.01 15.63
N ILE A 13 15.91 51.19 16.28
CA ILE A 13 15.63 52.31 17.16
C ILE A 13 16.66 52.31 18.31
N VAL A 14 16.89 51.16 18.96
CA VAL A 14 17.88 51.03 20.06
C VAL A 14 19.29 51.35 19.58
N SER A 15 19.72 50.82 18.45
CA SER A 15 21.06 51.04 17.90
C SER A 15 21.29 52.53 17.56
N TYR A 16 20.37 53.14 16.84
CA TYR A 16 20.52 54.60 16.51
C TYR A 16 20.44 55.52 17.72
N SER A 17 19.65 55.16 18.74
CA SER A 17 19.61 55.90 20.02
C SER A 17 20.95 55.79 20.77
N CYS A 18 21.56 54.61 20.79
CA CYS A 18 22.88 54.41 21.36
C CYS A 18 23.99 55.21 20.64
N TYR A 19 23.93 55.20 19.27
CA TYR A 19 24.88 56.00 18.46
C TYR A 19 24.68 57.49 18.75
N GLY A 20 23.47 58.03 18.69
CA GLY A 20 23.15 59.47 18.94
C GLY A 20 23.58 59.89 20.34
N TRP A 21 23.31 59.07 21.34
CA TRP A 21 23.75 59.36 22.73
C TRP A 21 25.27 59.32 22.88
N GLY A 22 25.94 58.35 22.23
CA GLY A 22 27.40 58.27 22.23
C GLY A 22 28.08 59.48 21.60
N ILE A 23 27.57 59.98 20.44
CA ILE A 23 28.07 61.16 19.75
C ILE A 23 27.86 62.39 20.64
N TYR A 24 26.71 62.57 21.28
CA TYR A 24 26.43 63.65 22.20
C TYR A 24 27.42 63.66 23.37
N ARG A 25 27.75 62.50 23.98
CA ARG A 25 28.68 62.38 25.07
C ARG A 25 30.12 62.67 24.67
N VAL A 26 30.57 62.33 23.46
CA VAL A 26 31.88 62.68 22.90
C VAL A 26 31.94 64.18 22.67
N TRP A 27 30.90 64.77 22.06
CA TRP A 27 30.86 66.22 21.81
C TRP A 27 30.86 67.07 23.10
N SER A 28 30.21 66.57 24.17
CA SER A 28 30.29 67.21 25.50
C SER A 28 31.61 66.95 26.28
N ASN A 29 32.63 66.33 25.64
CA ASN A 29 33.90 65.96 26.23
C ASN A 29 33.80 65.06 27.46
N ALA A 30 32.69 64.36 27.65
CA ALA A 30 32.46 63.47 28.78
C ALA A 30 33.11 62.09 28.61
N ILE A 31 33.32 61.64 27.39
CA ILE A 31 33.99 60.36 27.05
C ILE A 31 34.90 60.56 25.82
N SER A 32 35.93 59.73 25.69
CA SER A 32 36.81 59.73 24.52
C SER A 32 36.12 58.99 23.35
N TYR A 33 36.54 59.28 22.14
CA TYR A 33 36.09 58.56 20.92
C TYR A 33 36.35 57.06 21.01
N GLY A 34 37.52 56.68 21.56
CA GLY A 34 37.85 55.24 21.78
C GLY A 34 36.90 54.56 22.77
N THR A 35 36.48 55.26 23.85
CA THR A 35 35.49 54.70 24.80
C THR A 35 34.13 54.53 24.16
N MET A 36 33.71 55.43 23.25
CA MET A 36 32.45 55.33 22.51
C MET A 36 32.48 54.12 21.55
N THR A 37 33.57 53.95 20.79
CA THR A 37 33.69 52.86 19.85
C THR A 37 33.73 51.50 20.55
N MET A 38 34.42 51.39 21.68
CA MET A 38 34.43 50.21 22.51
C MET A 38 33.05 49.86 23.06
N PHE A 39 32.30 50.85 23.55
CA PHE A 39 30.94 50.66 24.06
C PHE A 39 30.01 50.13 22.96
N LEU A 40 30.06 50.74 21.74
CA LEU A 40 29.23 50.34 20.63
C LEU A 40 29.59 48.88 20.15
N SER A 41 30.87 48.54 20.13
CA SER A 41 31.32 47.18 19.79
C SER A 41 30.81 46.16 20.81
N LEU A 42 30.94 46.43 22.10
CA LEU A 42 30.45 45.56 23.18
C LEU A 42 28.90 45.42 23.12
N SER A 43 28.22 46.51 22.89
CA SER A 43 26.73 46.53 22.73
C SER A 43 26.31 45.69 21.53
N GLY A 44 27.01 45.78 20.39
CA GLY A 44 26.77 44.96 19.20
C GLY A 44 26.98 43.46 19.46
N THR A 45 28.08 43.12 20.14
CA THR A 45 28.38 41.72 20.54
C THR A 45 27.30 41.17 21.47
N LEU A 46 26.92 41.97 22.49
CA LEU A 46 25.86 41.57 23.41
C LEU A 46 24.52 41.32 22.68
N THR A 47 24.12 42.25 21.79
CA THR A 47 22.90 42.13 21.02
C THR A 47 22.91 40.89 20.13
N SER A 48 24.02 40.60 19.45
CA SER A 48 24.15 39.39 18.60
C SER A 48 24.07 38.11 19.42
N SER A 49 24.70 38.10 20.63
CA SER A 49 24.64 36.93 21.53
C SER A 49 23.23 36.68 22.05
N VAL A 50 22.50 37.74 22.43
CA VAL A 50 21.07 37.61 22.84
C VAL A 50 20.20 37.13 21.71
N ASN A 51 20.37 37.67 20.51
CA ASN A 51 19.61 37.22 19.32
C ASN A 51 19.89 35.73 18.99
N SER A 52 21.14 35.30 19.11
CA SER A 52 21.51 33.90 18.94
C SER A 52 20.81 32.99 19.96
N LEU A 53 20.77 33.40 21.23
CA LEU A 53 20.04 32.64 22.27
C LEU A 53 18.55 32.59 22.00
N VAL A 54 17.95 33.71 21.61
CA VAL A 54 16.51 33.75 21.26
C VAL A 54 16.17 32.86 20.05
N SER A 55 17.05 32.78 19.06
CA SER A 55 16.87 31.92 17.89
C SER A 55 17.00 30.42 18.19
N LEU A 56 17.63 30.03 19.28
CA LEU A 56 17.72 28.64 19.73
C LEU A 56 16.35 28.08 20.14
N ILE A 57 15.44 28.91 20.67
CA ILE A 57 14.13 28.46 21.17
C ILE A 57 13.29 27.83 20.05
N PRO A 58 13.01 28.53 18.92
CA PRO A 58 12.29 27.92 17.80
C PRO A 58 12.98 26.67 17.22
N SER A 59 14.32 26.70 17.17
CA SER A 59 15.11 25.55 16.69
C SER A 59 14.99 24.33 17.60
N ALA A 60 15.02 24.53 18.91
CA ALA A 60 14.81 23.45 19.89
C ALA A 60 13.40 22.85 19.79
N ILE A 61 12.37 23.70 19.67
CA ILE A 61 10.98 23.25 19.48
C ILE A 61 10.85 22.43 18.20
N SER A 62 11.38 22.93 17.09
CA SER A 62 11.36 22.20 15.80
C SER A 62 12.09 20.87 15.88
N LEU A 63 13.23 20.82 16.54
CA LEU A 63 13.99 19.60 16.76
C LEU A 63 13.19 18.58 17.59
N THR A 64 12.55 19.02 18.68
CA THR A 64 11.73 18.16 19.53
C THR A 64 10.55 17.55 18.76
N ILE A 65 9.85 18.35 17.95
CA ILE A 65 8.75 17.85 17.09
C ILE A 65 9.28 16.84 16.08
N SER A 66 10.41 17.14 15.43
CA SER A 66 11.00 16.23 14.45
C SER A 66 11.49 14.92 15.09
N ALA A 67 12.11 15.02 16.27
CA ALA A 67 12.53 13.85 17.05
C ALA A 67 11.33 13.00 17.49
N GLY A 68 10.23 13.63 17.94
CA GLY A 68 8.99 12.91 18.27
C GLY A 68 8.45 12.11 17.10
N ARG A 69 8.34 12.72 15.91
CA ARG A 69 7.90 12.02 14.69
C ARG A 69 8.82 10.85 14.30
N LEU A 70 10.11 10.99 14.55
CA LEU A 70 11.10 9.95 14.26
C LEU A 70 10.93 8.80 15.26
N MET A 71 10.73 9.11 16.55
CA MET A 71 10.46 8.10 17.58
C MET A 71 9.16 7.35 17.29
N ASP A 72 8.09 8.04 16.89
CA ASP A 72 6.83 7.40 16.49
C ASP A 72 7.05 6.32 15.41
N ILE A 73 7.98 6.55 14.47
CA ILE A 73 8.31 5.58 13.41
C ILE A 73 9.20 4.45 13.96
N VAL A 74 10.20 4.79 14.77
CA VAL A 74 11.17 3.81 15.33
C VAL A 74 10.49 2.87 16.32
N GLU A 75 9.52 3.37 17.08
CA GLU A 75 8.77 2.60 18.07
C GLU A 75 7.57 1.83 17.47
N MET A 76 7.34 1.95 16.16
CA MET A 76 6.32 1.12 15.50
C MET A 76 6.60 -0.37 15.75
N PRO A 77 5.58 -1.15 16.15
CA PRO A 77 5.75 -2.58 16.36
C PRO A 77 6.24 -3.23 15.07
N GLN A 78 7.31 -4.00 15.18
CA GLN A 78 7.86 -4.77 14.06
C GLN A 78 6.98 -6.00 13.82
N GLU A 79 6.78 -6.33 12.55
CA GLU A 79 6.09 -7.56 12.18
C GLU A 79 6.95 -8.78 12.52
N ASP A 80 6.30 -9.84 13.00
CA ASP A 80 6.97 -11.10 13.32
C ASP A 80 7.07 -12.01 12.08
N TYR A 81 8.29 -12.25 11.63
CA TYR A 81 8.62 -13.16 10.53
C TYR A 81 9.26 -14.47 11.01
N SER A 82 9.13 -14.82 12.28
CA SER A 82 9.70 -16.06 12.86
C SER A 82 9.23 -17.34 12.17
N GLN A 83 8.02 -17.31 11.57
CA GLN A 83 7.42 -18.46 10.87
C GLN A 83 7.87 -18.60 9.40
N ASP A 84 8.77 -17.77 8.90
CA ASP A 84 9.20 -17.78 7.49
C ASP A 84 9.68 -19.15 6.99
N SER A 85 10.43 -19.89 7.81
CA SER A 85 10.92 -21.21 7.49
C SER A 85 9.82 -22.27 7.46
N ALA A 86 8.86 -22.20 8.39
CA ALA A 86 7.71 -23.09 8.46
C ALA A 86 6.81 -22.90 7.24
N VAL A 87 6.52 -21.64 6.87
CA VAL A 87 5.72 -21.29 5.68
C VAL A 87 6.36 -21.80 4.39
N ARG A 88 7.67 -21.63 4.23
CA ARG A 88 8.38 -22.15 3.05
C ARG A 88 8.35 -23.68 2.96
N ASN A 89 8.46 -24.37 4.11
CA ASN A 89 8.38 -25.83 4.15
C ASN A 89 6.96 -26.29 3.81
N PHE A 90 5.95 -25.63 4.37
CA PHE A 90 4.54 -25.89 4.08
C PHE A 90 4.25 -25.73 2.58
N GLU A 91 4.69 -24.62 1.97
CA GLU A 91 4.53 -24.39 0.52
C GLU A 91 5.18 -25.52 -0.30
N LYS A 92 6.41 -25.88 0.01
CA LYS A 92 7.13 -26.93 -0.72
C LYS A 92 6.46 -28.30 -0.63
N GLN A 93 5.95 -28.66 0.55
CA GLN A 93 5.30 -29.95 0.79
C GLN A 93 3.95 -30.05 0.09
N HIS A 94 3.15 -28.97 0.14
CA HIS A 94 1.75 -28.98 -0.29
C HIS A 94 1.48 -28.29 -1.63
N LYS A 95 2.54 -27.81 -2.31
CA LYS A 95 2.40 -27.19 -3.63
C LYS A 95 1.66 -28.05 -4.65
N PRO A 96 1.85 -29.38 -4.73
CA PRO A 96 1.13 -30.22 -5.69
C PRO A 96 -0.37 -30.36 -5.37
N GLU A 97 -0.75 -30.31 -4.09
CA GLU A 97 -2.12 -30.43 -3.61
C GLU A 97 -2.89 -29.12 -3.77
N GLY A 98 -2.16 -28.03 -3.92
CA GLY A 98 -2.69 -26.67 -3.91
C GLY A 98 -2.89 -26.12 -2.50
N ILE A 99 -2.91 -24.81 -2.40
CA ILE A 99 -3.02 -24.09 -1.12
C ILE A 99 -4.24 -23.16 -1.18
N GLY A 100 -5.07 -23.27 -0.18
CA GLY A 100 -6.25 -22.43 0.04
C GLY A 100 -6.20 -21.70 1.39
N LEU A 101 -7.32 -21.16 1.82
CA LEU A 101 -7.46 -20.49 3.09
C LEU A 101 -8.81 -20.78 3.75
N ASN A 102 -8.82 -20.72 5.07
CA ASN A 102 -10.01 -20.83 5.90
C ASN A 102 -9.95 -19.79 7.03
N MET A 103 -10.94 -18.92 7.06
CA MET A 103 -11.08 -17.89 8.09
C MET A 103 -12.49 -18.00 8.67
N GLN A 104 -12.59 -18.11 10.00
CA GLN A 104 -13.86 -18.37 10.67
C GLN A 104 -14.12 -17.37 11.79
N ASP A 105 -15.37 -16.93 11.88
CA ASP A 105 -15.93 -16.11 12.95
C ASP A 105 -15.15 -14.81 13.22
N LEU A 106 -14.64 -14.19 12.14
CA LEU A 106 -13.83 -13.00 12.24
C LEU A 106 -14.63 -11.80 12.72
N SER A 107 -14.13 -11.12 13.73
CA SER A 107 -14.60 -9.80 14.15
C SER A 107 -13.48 -8.78 14.00
N TYR A 108 -13.78 -7.66 13.33
CA TYR A 108 -12.81 -6.60 13.12
C TYR A 108 -13.42 -5.20 13.23
N THR A 109 -12.78 -4.39 14.06
CA THR A 109 -13.12 -2.97 14.28
C THR A 109 -11.86 -2.12 14.13
N TYR A 110 -11.91 -1.06 13.31
CA TYR A 110 -10.82 -0.11 13.18
C TYR A 110 -10.58 0.69 14.47
N HIS A 111 -9.39 1.24 14.65
CA HIS A 111 -9.04 2.08 15.82
C HIS A 111 -9.95 3.30 16.02
N ASN A 112 -10.60 3.78 14.98
CA ASN A 112 -11.58 4.87 15.05
C ASN A 112 -12.98 4.42 15.54
N GLY A 113 -13.12 3.14 15.93
CA GLY A 113 -14.38 2.56 16.40
C GLY A 113 -15.33 2.05 15.30
N THR A 114 -14.93 2.11 14.03
CA THR A 114 -15.76 1.59 12.93
C THR A 114 -15.67 0.07 12.88
N ALA A 115 -16.74 -0.62 13.29
CA ALA A 115 -16.88 -2.08 13.18
C ALA A 115 -17.18 -2.48 11.73
N VAL A 116 -16.34 -3.32 11.12
CA VAL A 116 -16.46 -3.78 9.73
C VAL A 116 -16.99 -5.21 9.67
N PHE A 117 -16.51 -6.08 10.54
CA PHE A 117 -16.94 -7.48 10.59
C PHE A 117 -17.37 -7.89 11.98
N ALA A 118 -18.42 -8.74 12.03
CA ALA A 118 -18.89 -9.43 13.22
C ALA A 118 -19.29 -10.86 12.81
N ASN A 119 -18.49 -11.85 13.20
CA ASN A 119 -18.63 -13.27 12.84
C ASN A 119 -18.62 -13.51 11.32
N ALA A 120 -17.69 -12.90 10.61
CA ALA A 120 -17.51 -13.11 9.18
C ALA A 120 -16.64 -14.34 8.92
N SER A 121 -17.05 -15.18 7.96
CA SER A 121 -16.28 -16.37 7.58
C SER A 121 -16.09 -16.44 6.08
N ILE A 122 -14.91 -16.92 5.66
CA ILE A 122 -14.57 -17.13 4.25
C ILE A 122 -13.66 -18.35 4.10
N GLU A 123 -13.96 -19.16 3.10
CA GLU A 123 -13.16 -20.31 2.69
C GLU A 123 -12.85 -20.22 1.20
N ALA A 124 -11.66 -20.58 0.82
CA ALA A 124 -11.25 -20.69 -0.57
C ALA A 124 -10.35 -21.93 -0.71
N TYR A 125 -10.79 -22.87 -1.55
CA TYR A 125 -10.08 -24.11 -1.79
C TYR A 125 -9.14 -24.00 -2.98
N PRO A 126 -8.15 -24.91 -3.09
CA PRO A 126 -7.30 -25.00 -4.26
C PRO A 126 -8.10 -25.11 -5.55
N HIS A 127 -7.63 -24.45 -6.61
CA HIS A 127 -8.27 -24.42 -7.93
C HIS A 127 -9.67 -23.79 -7.97
N GLU A 128 -10.04 -23.00 -6.98
CA GLU A 128 -11.29 -22.25 -7.00
C GLU A 128 -11.09 -20.78 -7.35
N ILE A 129 -12.10 -20.20 -8.00
CA ILE A 129 -12.31 -18.74 -8.03
C ILE A 129 -13.40 -18.43 -7.00
N VAL A 130 -13.05 -17.61 -6.02
CA VAL A 130 -13.95 -17.10 -4.99
C VAL A 130 -14.21 -15.62 -5.27
N ALA A 131 -15.47 -15.24 -5.44
CA ALA A 131 -15.85 -13.84 -5.60
C ALA A 131 -16.28 -13.24 -4.26
N LEU A 132 -15.79 -12.04 -3.97
CA LEU A 132 -16.28 -11.17 -2.90
C LEU A 132 -17.11 -10.05 -3.53
N VAL A 133 -18.40 -10.00 -3.20
CA VAL A 133 -19.33 -8.99 -3.70
C VAL A 133 -19.92 -8.18 -2.54
N GLY A 134 -20.41 -7.00 -2.83
CA GLY A 134 -21.05 -6.11 -1.87
C GLY A 134 -20.89 -4.65 -2.27
N PRO A 135 -21.67 -3.73 -1.68
CA PRO A 135 -21.56 -2.30 -1.92
C PRO A 135 -20.18 -1.74 -1.62
N SER A 136 -19.87 -0.58 -2.16
CA SER A 136 -18.62 0.12 -1.82
C SER A 136 -18.63 0.55 -0.36
N GLY A 137 -17.50 0.31 0.34
CA GLY A 137 -17.36 0.67 1.77
C GLY A 137 -17.76 -0.43 2.75
N GLU A 138 -18.41 -1.52 2.33
CA GLU A 138 -18.85 -2.62 3.21
C GLU A 138 -17.71 -3.53 3.73
N GLY A 139 -16.48 -3.36 3.25
CA GLY A 139 -15.34 -4.07 3.83
C GLY A 139 -14.60 -5.04 2.91
N LYS A 140 -14.87 -5.10 1.60
CA LYS A 140 -14.17 -5.99 0.65
C LYS A 140 -12.65 -5.86 0.74
N THR A 141 -12.13 -4.65 0.61
CA THR A 141 -10.68 -4.39 0.76
C THR A 141 -10.19 -4.66 2.19
N THR A 142 -11.04 -4.50 3.22
CA THR A 142 -10.70 -4.86 4.60
C THR A 142 -10.54 -6.37 4.73
N MET A 143 -11.41 -7.17 4.11
CA MET A 143 -11.27 -8.63 4.07
C MET A 143 -9.95 -9.04 3.40
N LEU A 144 -9.60 -8.44 2.26
CA LEU A 144 -8.32 -8.72 1.61
C LEU A 144 -7.11 -8.34 2.49
N ARG A 145 -7.21 -7.24 3.26
CA ARG A 145 -6.16 -6.85 4.21
C ARG A 145 -6.05 -7.82 5.40
N LEU A 146 -7.16 -8.38 5.86
CA LEU A 146 -7.16 -9.44 6.88
C LEU A 146 -6.52 -10.71 6.31
N ILE A 147 -6.89 -11.13 5.10
CA ILE A 147 -6.28 -12.25 4.37
C ILE A 147 -4.77 -12.07 4.22
N LEU A 148 -4.30 -10.86 3.92
CA LEU A 148 -2.88 -10.55 3.81
C LEU A 148 -2.19 -10.36 5.18
N SER A 149 -2.88 -10.56 6.30
CA SER A 149 -2.36 -10.27 7.65
C SER A 149 -1.77 -8.85 7.78
N LEU A 150 -2.31 -7.89 7.01
CA LEU A 150 -2.04 -6.45 7.18
C LEU A 150 -2.86 -5.85 8.31
N LEU A 151 -3.96 -6.52 8.65
CA LEU A 151 -4.83 -6.26 9.79
C LEU A 151 -4.99 -7.56 10.57
N THR A 152 -5.03 -7.48 11.89
CA THR A 152 -5.24 -8.62 12.78
C THR A 152 -6.68 -8.57 13.28
N PRO A 153 -7.51 -9.62 13.09
CA PRO A 153 -8.84 -9.66 13.64
C PRO A 153 -8.78 -9.68 15.19
N GLN A 154 -9.79 -9.12 15.84
CA GLN A 154 -9.91 -9.16 17.30
C GLN A 154 -10.42 -10.52 17.79
N GLU A 155 -11.24 -11.20 16.98
CA GLU A 155 -11.80 -12.52 17.27
C GLU A 155 -11.82 -13.38 16.02
N GLY A 156 -11.93 -14.69 16.20
CA GLY A 156 -11.96 -15.68 15.13
C GLY A 156 -10.62 -16.34 14.87
N SER A 157 -10.58 -17.17 13.84
CA SER A 157 -9.37 -17.90 13.41
C SER A 157 -9.08 -17.68 11.94
N SER A 158 -7.79 -17.71 11.56
CA SER A 158 -7.33 -17.47 10.19
C SER A 158 -6.21 -18.43 9.85
N HIS A 159 -6.43 -19.31 8.88
CA HIS A 159 -5.48 -20.36 8.51
C HIS A 159 -5.26 -20.42 7.01
N ILE A 160 -4.04 -20.76 6.62
CA ILE A 160 -3.70 -21.27 5.31
C ILE A 160 -3.83 -22.78 5.35
N CYS A 161 -4.53 -23.37 4.38
CA CYS A 161 -4.84 -24.78 4.32
C CYS A 161 -4.24 -25.42 3.08
N ALA A 162 -3.85 -26.68 3.17
CA ALA A 162 -3.42 -27.49 2.04
C ALA A 162 -4.51 -28.49 1.65
N GLY A 163 -4.72 -28.67 0.34
CA GLY A 163 -5.74 -29.59 -0.16
C GLY A 163 -7.17 -29.14 0.16
N ALA A 164 -8.11 -30.02 -0.11
CA ALA A 164 -9.55 -29.77 0.13
C ALA A 164 -10.02 -30.15 1.54
N ASP A 165 -9.25 -30.97 2.27
CA ASP A 165 -9.72 -31.58 3.51
C ASP A 165 -9.32 -30.81 4.77
N HIS A 166 -8.57 -29.71 4.62
CA HIS A 166 -8.07 -28.86 5.72
C HIS A 166 -7.29 -29.63 6.81
N GLU A 167 -6.77 -30.81 6.50
CA GLU A 167 -5.99 -31.63 7.45
C GLU A 167 -4.67 -30.96 7.85
N HIS A 168 -4.09 -30.20 6.91
CA HIS A 168 -2.83 -29.48 7.12
C HIS A 168 -3.07 -27.98 7.08
N MET A 169 -2.87 -27.32 8.21
CA MET A 169 -3.11 -25.88 8.36
C MET A 169 -1.93 -25.21 9.05
N ILE A 170 -1.71 -23.94 8.71
CA ILE A 170 -0.83 -23.03 9.42
C ILE A 170 -1.55 -21.72 9.70
N ASP A 171 -1.26 -21.10 10.84
CA ASP A 171 -1.85 -19.81 11.18
C ASP A 171 -1.39 -18.72 10.21
N MET A 172 -2.31 -17.84 9.84
CA MET A 172 -1.98 -16.66 9.05
C MET A 172 -1.15 -15.69 9.88
N SER A 173 -0.09 -15.19 9.26
CA SER A 173 0.87 -14.27 9.88
C SER A 173 1.52 -13.40 8.80
N PRO A 174 2.31 -12.39 9.15
CA PRO A 174 3.11 -11.65 8.17
C PRO A 174 3.97 -12.54 7.26
N SER A 175 4.44 -13.68 7.78
CA SER A 175 5.21 -14.68 7.01
C SER A 175 4.41 -15.32 5.89
N THR A 176 3.11 -15.54 6.06
CA THR A 176 2.25 -16.18 5.04
C THR A 176 1.99 -15.31 3.82
N ARG A 177 2.28 -13.99 3.88
CA ARG A 177 2.17 -13.08 2.70
C ARG A 177 2.97 -13.55 1.49
N LYS A 178 4.00 -14.36 1.70
CA LYS A 178 4.81 -14.95 0.61
C LYS A 178 3.99 -15.87 -0.30
N LEU A 179 2.93 -16.45 0.22
CA LEU A 179 2.01 -17.34 -0.52
C LEU A 179 1.04 -16.57 -1.42
N PHE A 180 0.98 -15.26 -1.31
CA PHE A 180 0.02 -14.42 -2.03
C PHE A 180 0.68 -13.62 -3.14
N SER A 181 -0.02 -13.53 -4.28
CA SER A 181 0.13 -12.44 -5.25
C SER A 181 -1.09 -11.53 -5.14
N TYR A 182 -0.87 -10.23 -5.00
CA TYR A 182 -1.93 -9.25 -4.83
C TYR A 182 -1.89 -8.20 -5.92
N VAL A 183 -3.01 -8.01 -6.60
CA VAL A 183 -3.23 -6.93 -7.56
C VAL A 183 -4.24 -5.96 -6.95
N PRO A 184 -3.81 -4.83 -6.41
CA PRO A 184 -4.70 -3.84 -5.83
C PRO A 184 -5.50 -3.10 -6.89
N GLN A 185 -6.55 -2.42 -6.46
CA GLN A 185 -7.32 -1.49 -7.29
C GLN A 185 -6.43 -0.39 -7.86
N GLY A 186 -6.66 -0.05 -9.13
CA GLY A 186 -5.93 1.00 -9.84
C GLY A 186 -4.65 0.51 -10.52
N ASN A 187 -3.81 1.46 -10.90
CA ASN A 187 -2.61 1.17 -11.67
C ASN A 187 -1.38 1.07 -10.76
N THR A 188 -0.69 -0.06 -10.82
CA THR A 188 0.49 -0.39 -10.01
C THR A 188 1.77 -0.58 -10.84
N MET A 189 1.75 -0.16 -12.11
CA MET A 189 2.94 -0.24 -12.97
C MET A 189 3.95 0.84 -12.60
N PHE A 190 5.22 0.47 -12.58
CA PHE A 190 6.35 1.37 -12.39
C PHE A 190 6.85 1.91 -13.74
N SER A 191 7.52 3.07 -13.71
CA SER A 191 8.26 3.57 -14.86
C SER A 191 9.39 2.62 -15.22
N GLY A 192 9.55 2.31 -16.50
CA GLY A 192 10.53 1.35 -17.02
C GLY A 192 9.93 0.52 -18.14
N THR A 193 10.60 -0.54 -18.60
CA THR A 193 10.05 -1.40 -19.64
C THR A 193 8.99 -2.37 -19.06
N ILE A 194 8.20 -2.98 -19.93
CA ILE A 194 7.28 -4.05 -19.52
C ILE A 194 8.08 -5.19 -18.89
N ALA A 195 9.19 -5.59 -19.51
CA ALA A 195 10.06 -6.64 -18.99
C ALA A 195 10.64 -6.31 -17.60
N GLU A 196 11.10 -5.08 -17.37
CA GLU A 196 11.56 -4.63 -16.04
C GLU A 196 10.44 -4.72 -15.00
N ASN A 197 9.22 -4.28 -15.35
CA ASN A 197 8.06 -4.41 -14.47
C ASN A 197 7.76 -5.87 -14.11
N MET A 198 7.90 -6.81 -15.04
CA MET A 198 7.74 -8.24 -14.79
C MET A 198 8.85 -8.79 -13.90
N ARG A 199 10.11 -8.43 -14.17
CA ARG A 199 11.28 -8.86 -13.40
C ARG A 199 11.34 -8.32 -11.98
N ASN A 200 10.55 -7.29 -11.63
CA ASN A 200 10.40 -6.85 -10.24
C ASN A 200 9.86 -7.93 -9.29
N VAL A 201 9.09 -8.89 -9.78
CA VAL A 201 8.54 -9.99 -8.97
C VAL A 201 9.30 -11.31 -9.14
N LYS A 202 10.04 -11.47 -10.25
CA LYS A 202 10.88 -12.62 -10.55
C LYS A 202 12.08 -12.13 -11.37
N GLN A 203 13.20 -11.84 -10.69
CA GLN A 203 14.39 -11.21 -11.30
C GLN A 203 15.03 -12.05 -12.40
N ASP A 204 14.96 -13.38 -12.27
CA ASP A 204 15.49 -14.37 -13.21
C ASP A 204 14.47 -14.82 -14.27
N ALA A 205 13.35 -14.10 -14.43
CA ALA A 205 12.35 -14.45 -15.43
C ALA A 205 12.91 -14.34 -16.86
N THR A 206 12.75 -15.42 -17.63
CA THR A 206 13.08 -15.42 -19.05
C THR A 206 12.00 -14.68 -19.85
N ASP A 207 12.34 -14.27 -21.06
CA ASP A 207 11.38 -13.59 -21.94
C ASP A 207 10.18 -14.49 -22.27
N GLU A 208 10.41 -15.80 -22.41
CA GLU A 208 9.35 -16.78 -22.67
C GLU A 208 8.38 -16.86 -21.48
N GLU A 209 8.87 -16.87 -20.24
CA GLU A 209 8.03 -16.86 -19.05
C GLU A 209 7.21 -15.57 -18.94
N ILE A 210 7.80 -14.43 -19.29
CA ILE A 210 7.11 -13.14 -19.35
C ILE A 210 6.00 -13.18 -20.39
N ILE A 211 6.29 -13.67 -21.60
CA ILE A 211 5.31 -13.79 -22.69
C ILE A 211 4.18 -14.73 -22.29
N GLU A 212 4.47 -15.85 -21.64
CA GLU A 212 3.45 -16.78 -21.14
C GLU A 212 2.52 -16.10 -20.12
N ALA A 213 3.06 -15.37 -19.16
CA ALA A 213 2.28 -14.63 -18.19
C ALA A 213 1.40 -13.54 -18.86
N LEU A 214 1.96 -12.85 -19.87
CA LEU A 214 1.20 -11.87 -20.68
C LEU A 214 0.06 -12.53 -21.46
N LYS A 215 0.25 -13.73 -22.00
CA LYS A 215 -0.79 -14.49 -22.69
C LYS A 215 -1.91 -14.90 -21.73
N LEU A 216 -1.57 -15.40 -20.53
CA LEU A 216 -2.55 -15.75 -19.50
C LEU A 216 -3.42 -14.54 -19.11
N ALA A 217 -2.82 -13.37 -18.98
CA ALA A 217 -3.52 -12.12 -18.67
C ALA A 217 -4.19 -11.45 -19.89
N CYS A 218 -4.20 -12.09 -21.07
CA CYS A 218 -4.68 -11.51 -22.32
C CYS A 218 -4.01 -10.17 -22.69
N ALA A 219 -2.75 -9.98 -22.26
CA ALA A 219 -1.98 -8.78 -22.53
C ALA A 219 -1.08 -8.90 -23.76
N TRP A 220 -0.72 -10.13 -24.16
CA TRP A 220 0.20 -10.37 -25.27
C TRP A 220 -0.34 -9.80 -26.59
N ASP A 221 -1.64 -9.91 -26.84
CA ASP A 221 -2.29 -9.46 -28.09
C ASP A 221 -2.01 -8.00 -28.46
N PHE A 222 -1.77 -7.13 -27.47
CA PHE A 222 -1.38 -5.75 -27.71
C PHE A 222 0.11 -5.50 -27.53
N VAL A 223 0.80 -6.24 -26.64
CA VAL A 223 2.24 -6.08 -26.41
C VAL A 223 3.04 -6.48 -27.63
N GLU A 224 2.70 -7.58 -28.32
CA GLU A 224 3.38 -8.02 -29.54
C GLU A 224 3.29 -7.03 -30.71
N LYS A 225 2.30 -6.12 -30.68
CA LYS A 225 2.12 -5.07 -31.70
C LYS A 225 2.89 -3.80 -31.39
N LEU A 226 3.49 -3.69 -30.22
CA LEU A 226 4.33 -2.56 -29.86
C LEU A 226 5.67 -2.66 -30.62
N PRO A 227 6.28 -1.52 -31.02
CA PRO A 227 7.54 -1.52 -31.77
C PRO A 227 8.66 -2.30 -31.07
N ASP A 228 8.72 -2.20 -29.73
CA ASP A 228 9.77 -2.80 -28.91
C ASP A 228 9.26 -4.00 -28.09
N GLY A 229 8.02 -4.49 -28.36
CA GLY A 229 7.43 -5.64 -27.65
C GLY A 229 7.48 -5.48 -26.13
N ILE A 230 8.09 -6.45 -25.42
CA ILE A 230 8.24 -6.41 -23.96
C ILE A 230 9.22 -5.35 -23.46
N GLU A 231 10.08 -4.81 -24.31
CA GLU A 231 10.99 -3.70 -23.99
C GLU A 231 10.33 -2.32 -24.16
N SER A 232 9.05 -2.27 -24.52
CA SER A 232 8.29 -1.03 -24.62
C SER A 232 8.16 -0.34 -23.27
N ILE A 233 8.29 1.00 -23.25
CA ILE A 233 8.35 1.80 -22.02
C ILE A 233 6.94 2.03 -21.47
N VAL A 234 6.77 1.72 -20.20
CA VAL A 234 5.65 2.12 -19.35
C VAL A 234 6.04 3.40 -18.63
N LYS A 235 5.26 4.47 -18.80
CA LYS A 235 5.46 5.73 -18.05
C LYS A 235 4.87 5.61 -16.65
N GLU A 236 5.12 6.61 -15.80
CA GLU A 236 4.56 6.67 -14.45
C GLU A 236 3.06 6.37 -14.43
N ARG A 237 2.63 5.57 -13.47
CA ARG A 237 1.25 5.12 -13.31
C ARG A 237 0.65 4.48 -14.58
N GLY A 238 1.49 3.74 -15.35
CA GLY A 238 1.05 3.08 -16.57
C GLY A 238 0.73 4.00 -17.73
N GLY A 239 1.23 5.24 -17.72
CA GLY A 239 1.07 6.18 -18.81
C GLY A 239 1.59 5.60 -20.12
N GLY A 240 0.86 5.83 -21.21
CA GLY A 240 1.10 5.22 -22.53
C GLY A 240 0.22 4.01 -22.83
N PHE A 241 -0.48 3.47 -21.83
CA PHE A 241 -1.45 2.37 -21.97
C PHE A 241 -2.84 2.80 -21.48
N SER A 242 -3.88 2.17 -22.05
CA SER A 242 -5.23 2.32 -21.50
C SER A 242 -5.29 1.68 -20.10
N GLU A 243 -6.26 2.08 -19.28
CA GLU A 243 -6.43 1.52 -17.94
C GLU A 243 -6.58 -0.01 -17.97
N GLY A 244 -7.39 -0.54 -18.90
CA GLY A 244 -7.53 -1.99 -19.07
C GLY A 244 -6.27 -2.69 -19.57
N GLN A 245 -5.41 -2.03 -20.36
CA GLN A 245 -4.09 -2.56 -20.73
C GLN A 245 -3.17 -2.61 -19.50
N ALA A 246 -3.12 -1.54 -18.72
CA ALA A 246 -2.31 -1.48 -17.51
C ALA A 246 -2.77 -2.50 -16.45
N GLN A 247 -4.09 -2.70 -16.28
CA GLN A 247 -4.61 -3.77 -15.41
C GLN A 247 -4.16 -5.15 -15.88
N ARG A 248 -4.24 -5.47 -17.18
CA ARG A 248 -3.76 -6.76 -17.71
C ARG A 248 -2.27 -6.95 -17.51
N LEU A 249 -1.45 -5.92 -17.66
CA LEU A 249 -0.03 -5.98 -17.33
C LEU A 249 0.21 -6.25 -15.83
N SER A 250 -0.55 -5.61 -14.95
CA SER A 250 -0.48 -5.84 -13.50
C SER A 250 -0.87 -7.27 -13.11
N ILE A 251 -1.91 -7.83 -13.76
CA ILE A 251 -2.32 -9.23 -13.58
C ILE A 251 -1.22 -10.17 -14.10
N ALA A 252 -0.65 -9.91 -15.28
CA ALA A 252 0.46 -10.71 -15.82
C ALA A 252 1.66 -10.77 -14.85
N ARG A 253 2.02 -9.63 -14.28
CA ARG A 253 3.08 -9.55 -13.26
C ARG A 253 2.78 -10.41 -12.04
N ALA A 254 1.54 -10.38 -11.55
CA ALA A 254 1.12 -11.21 -10.42
C ALA A 254 1.13 -12.71 -10.76
N LEU A 255 0.74 -13.08 -11.98
CA LEU A 255 0.76 -14.47 -12.47
C LEU A 255 2.19 -15.01 -12.63
N LEU A 256 3.13 -14.19 -13.12
CA LEU A 256 4.54 -14.54 -13.28
C LEU A 256 5.19 -14.96 -11.96
N ARG A 257 4.77 -14.38 -10.86
CA ARG A 257 5.28 -14.74 -9.52
C ARG A 257 4.99 -16.18 -9.12
N ARG A 258 3.98 -16.82 -9.70
CA ARG A 258 3.56 -18.21 -9.41
C ARG A 258 3.27 -18.46 -7.93
N SER A 259 2.58 -17.50 -7.28
CA SER A 259 2.09 -17.69 -5.91
C SER A 259 0.87 -18.58 -5.88
N PRO A 260 0.71 -19.44 -4.86
CA PRO A 260 -0.44 -20.36 -4.76
C PRO A 260 -1.78 -19.65 -4.58
N ILE A 261 -1.80 -18.45 -3.99
CA ILE A 261 -3.03 -17.68 -3.82
C ILE A 261 -2.91 -16.33 -4.54
N LEU A 262 -3.91 -16.02 -5.39
CA LEU A 262 -4.00 -14.77 -6.14
C LEU A 262 -5.17 -13.95 -5.65
N LEU A 263 -4.91 -12.71 -5.25
CA LEU A 263 -5.91 -11.73 -4.84
C LEU A 263 -6.04 -10.64 -5.90
N LEU A 264 -7.25 -10.42 -6.42
CA LEU A 264 -7.57 -9.40 -7.42
C LEU A 264 -8.57 -8.41 -6.81
N ASP A 265 -8.10 -7.24 -6.39
CA ASP A 265 -8.95 -6.20 -5.79
C ASP A 265 -9.44 -5.23 -6.87
N GLU A 266 -10.65 -5.48 -7.40
CA GLU A 266 -11.24 -4.74 -8.52
C GLU A 266 -10.28 -4.60 -9.72
N ALA A 267 -9.31 -5.52 -9.83
CA ALA A 267 -8.22 -5.47 -10.80
C ALA A 267 -8.68 -5.74 -12.25
N THR A 268 -9.93 -6.10 -12.43
CA THR A 268 -10.55 -6.35 -13.75
C THR A 268 -11.61 -5.30 -14.12
N SER A 269 -11.78 -4.28 -13.30
CA SER A 269 -12.87 -3.29 -13.45
C SER A 269 -12.81 -2.47 -14.75
N ALA A 270 -11.62 -2.23 -15.31
CA ALA A 270 -11.44 -1.52 -16.57
C ALA A 270 -11.44 -2.45 -17.82
N LEU A 271 -11.62 -3.76 -17.63
CA LEU A 271 -11.73 -4.70 -18.74
C LEU A 271 -13.17 -4.77 -19.25
N ASP A 272 -13.34 -5.07 -20.53
CA ASP A 272 -14.64 -5.50 -21.04
C ASP A 272 -14.98 -6.90 -20.52
N VAL A 273 -16.28 -7.24 -20.50
CA VAL A 273 -16.78 -8.49 -19.93
C VAL A 273 -16.18 -9.74 -20.59
N ALA A 274 -15.93 -9.70 -21.90
CA ALA A 274 -15.38 -10.84 -22.62
C ALA A 274 -13.92 -11.09 -22.24
N THR A 275 -13.12 -10.01 -22.16
CA THR A 275 -11.71 -10.06 -21.73
C THR A 275 -11.59 -10.48 -20.27
N GLU A 276 -12.41 -9.94 -19.38
CA GLU A 276 -12.44 -10.32 -17.96
C GLU A 276 -12.70 -11.82 -17.79
N ARG A 277 -13.73 -12.34 -18.43
CA ARG A 277 -14.03 -13.78 -18.42
C ARG A 277 -12.90 -14.63 -18.99
N LYS A 278 -12.25 -14.16 -20.06
CA LYS A 278 -11.12 -14.87 -20.68
C LYS A 278 -9.92 -14.93 -19.72
N VAL A 279 -9.58 -13.83 -19.08
CA VAL A 279 -8.50 -13.78 -18.07
C VAL A 279 -8.76 -14.75 -16.94
N LEU A 280 -9.95 -14.73 -16.33
CA LEU A 280 -10.27 -15.61 -15.21
C LEU A 280 -10.30 -17.10 -15.64
N ARG A 281 -10.79 -17.41 -16.82
CA ARG A 281 -10.72 -18.78 -17.36
C ARG A 281 -9.28 -19.22 -17.59
N ASN A 282 -8.43 -18.37 -18.15
CA ASN A 282 -7.02 -18.68 -18.35
C ASN A 282 -6.33 -18.97 -17.01
N ILE A 283 -6.63 -18.20 -15.97
CA ILE A 283 -6.09 -18.41 -14.63
C ILE A 283 -6.47 -19.79 -14.09
N MET A 284 -7.71 -20.23 -14.31
CA MET A 284 -8.20 -21.54 -13.86
C MET A 284 -7.69 -22.70 -14.69
N GLN A 285 -7.41 -22.47 -15.97
CA GLN A 285 -6.88 -23.50 -16.88
C GLN A 285 -5.35 -23.59 -16.85
N ASP A 286 -4.70 -22.68 -16.12
CA ASP A 286 -3.25 -22.73 -15.93
C ASP A 286 -2.86 -24.02 -15.19
N THR A 287 -1.76 -24.62 -15.63
CA THR A 287 -1.20 -25.84 -15.02
C THR A 287 -0.71 -25.63 -13.58
N TYR A 288 -0.50 -24.38 -13.20
CA TYR A 288 -0.09 -24.03 -11.84
C TYR A 288 -1.31 -24.02 -10.90
N PRO A 289 -1.34 -24.88 -9.84
CA PRO A 289 -2.47 -24.92 -8.91
C PRO A 289 -2.59 -23.60 -8.15
N ARG A 290 -3.67 -22.88 -8.41
CA ARG A 290 -3.88 -21.53 -7.88
C ARG A 290 -5.27 -21.40 -7.30
N THR A 291 -5.37 -20.76 -6.13
CA THR A 291 -6.62 -20.29 -5.57
C THR A 291 -6.76 -18.81 -5.91
N CYS A 292 -7.88 -18.38 -6.46
CA CYS A 292 -8.09 -16.99 -6.86
C CYS A 292 -9.25 -16.38 -6.06
N ILE A 293 -8.99 -15.24 -5.42
CA ILE A 293 -10.04 -14.45 -4.75
C ILE A 293 -10.15 -13.12 -5.49
N VAL A 294 -11.34 -12.81 -5.98
CA VAL A 294 -11.61 -11.61 -6.75
C VAL A 294 -12.70 -10.76 -6.10
N THR A 295 -12.44 -9.48 -5.90
CA THR A 295 -13.49 -8.53 -5.58
C THR A 295 -14.07 -7.97 -6.86
N THR A 296 -15.38 -8.00 -7.00
CA THR A 296 -16.05 -7.52 -8.20
C THR A 296 -17.41 -6.90 -7.89
N HIS A 297 -17.80 -5.93 -8.70
CA HIS A 297 -19.15 -5.37 -8.74
C HIS A 297 -19.93 -5.85 -9.98
N ARG A 298 -19.34 -6.76 -10.79
CA ARG A 298 -19.92 -7.20 -12.06
C ARG A 298 -20.58 -8.55 -11.92
N PRO A 299 -21.92 -8.64 -12.09
CA PRO A 299 -22.66 -9.90 -11.96
C PRO A 299 -22.21 -10.95 -12.97
N THR A 300 -21.71 -10.52 -14.13
CA THR A 300 -21.30 -11.41 -15.23
C THR A 300 -20.11 -12.31 -14.90
N VAL A 301 -19.32 -11.95 -13.88
CA VAL A 301 -18.18 -12.74 -13.39
C VAL A 301 -18.64 -13.87 -12.48
N LEU A 302 -19.75 -13.68 -11.77
CA LEU A 302 -20.22 -14.63 -10.75
C LEU A 302 -20.51 -16.02 -11.33
N ASN A 303 -20.93 -16.09 -12.61
CA ASN A 303 -21.20 -17.36 -13.30
C ASN A 303 -19.97 -18.26 -13.52
N ILE A 304 -18.77 -17.73 -13.35
CA ILE A 304 -17.52 -18.49 -13.51
C ILE A 304 -16.81 -18.72 -12.17
N CYS A 305 -17.37 -18.21 -11.09
CA CYS A 305 -16.84 -18.40 -9.75
C CYS A 305 -17.39 -19.68 -9.14
N ASN A 306 -16.55 -20.38 -8.39
CA ASN A 306 -16.95 -21.61 -7.68
C ASN A 306 -17.74 -21.26 -6.41
N ARG A 307 -17.39 -20.13 -5.79
CA ARG A 307 -18.05 -19.61 -4.59
C ARG A 307 -18.21 -18.11 -4.70
N VAL A 308 -19.34 -17.61 -4.18
CA VAL A 308 -19.60 -16.17 -4.09
C VAL A 308 -19.95 -15.83 -2.65
N TYR A 309 -19.21 -14.91 -2.06
CA TYR A 309 -19.47 -14.38 -0.74
C TYR A 309 -19.99 -12.95 -0.85
N ALA A 310 -21.12 -12.67 -0.22
CA ALA A 310 -21.66 -11.32 -0.07
C ALA A 310 -21.18 -10.72 1.26
N ILE A 311 -20.58 -9.54 1.15
CA ILE A 311 -20.25 -8.73 2.33
C ILE A 311 -21.35 -7.68 2.49
N ARG A 312 -22.15 -7.85 3.55
CA ARG A 312 -23.26 -6.96 3.90
C ARG A 312 -23.52 -7.05 5.42
N ASP A 313 -23.98 -5.96 6.00
CA ASP A 313 -24.35 -5.91 7.43
C ASP A 313 -23.25 -6.46 8.36
N LYS A 314 -21.99 -6.18 8.07
CA LYS A 314 -20.79 -6.64 8.82
C LYS A 314 -20.57 -8.15 8.79
N LYS A 315 -21.20 -8.88 7.91
CA LYS A 315 -21.03 -10.31 7.71
C LYS A 315 -20.45 -10.62 6.34
N CYS A 316 -19.85 -11.79 6.23
CA CYS A 316 -19.43 -12.38 4.99
C CYS A 316 -20.14 -13.72 4.85
N GLU A 317 -21.13 -13.79 3.98
CA GLU A 317 -22.02 -14.95 3.83
C GLU A 317 -21.89 -15.54 2.45
N ILE A 318 -21.83 -16.87 2.34
CA ILE A 318 -21.83 -17.56 1.05
C ILE A 318 -23.22 -17.47 0.43
N LEU A 319 -23.28 -17.09 -0.84
CA LEU A 319 -24.53 -17.03 -1.60
C LEU A 319 -24.84 -18.39 -2.24
N ASN A 320 -26.10 -18.76 -2.24
CA ASN A 320 -26.59 -19.92 -2.97
C ASN A 320 -26.88 -19.56 -4.46
N ASP A 321 -27.10 -20.57 -5.30
CA ASP A 321 -27.33 -20.38 -6.74
C ASP A 321 -28.52 -19.47 -7.06
N MET A 322 -29.59 -19.48 -6.25
CA MET A 322 -30.75 -18.61 -6.44
C MET A 322 -30.41 -17.15 -6.15
N GLU A 323 -29.71 -16.89 -5.06
CA GLU A 323 -29.27 -15.54 -4.69
C GLU A 323 -28.29 -14.96 -5.71
N ILE A 324 -27.40 -15.80 -6.25
CA ILE A 324 -26.48 -15.40 -7.33
C ILE A 324 -27.28 -15.04 -8.59
N HIS A 325 -28.31 -15.84 -8.94
CA HIS A 325 -29.18 -15.56 -10.09
C HIS A 325 -29.98 -14.26 -9.92
N GLU A 326 -30.56 -14.04 -8.75
CA GLU A 326 -31.24 -12.77 -8.41
C GLU A 326 -30.31 -11.58 -8.53
N MET A 327 -29.10 -11.71 -7.99
CA MET A 327 -28.09 -10.65 -8.07
C MET A 327 -27.73 -10.32 -9.53
N ILE A 328 -27.59 -11.34 -10.39
CA ILE A 328 -27.30 -11.16 -11.82
C ILE A 328 -28.46 -10.47 -12.57
N GLN A 329 -29.71 -10.69 -12.16
CA GLN A 329 -30.88 -10.07 -12.78
C GLN A 329 -31.16 -8.63 -12.29
N THR A 330 -30.70 -8.28 -11.10
CA THR A 330 -30.97 -6.99 -10.48
C THR A 330 -29.95 -5.91 -10.88
N PHE A 331 -28.81 -6.29 -11.43
CA PHE A 331 -27.76 -5.43 -11.97
C PHE A 331 -27.81 -5.35 -13.50
#